data_d66d94d2d4db5d95a6f408b59057ea9a
#
_entry.id   d66d94d2d4db5d95a6f408b59057ea9a
#
_cell.length_a   1.000
_cell.length_b   1.000
_cell.length_c   1.000
_cell.angle_alpha   90.00
_cell.angle_beta   90.00
_cell.angle_gamma   90.00
#
_symmetry.space_group_name_H-M   'P 1'
#
loop_
_entity.id
_entity.type
_entity.pdbx_description
1 polymer ?
#
loop_
_entity_poly.entity_id
_entity_poly.type
_entity_poly.pdbx_seq_one_letter_code
_entity_poly.pdbx_strand_id
1 'polypeptide(L)'
;MKIYVPYFPGIREATRVALIGYPYIPAEAAGLYGYQEFFRGRWAAGESFIVVEHDVVPWPGSLEGLRDCPEPWCAHNFHLHLHRRYKLTDPGATPPLGCAKITAAFIEATPGLFDEPCGWEYCDQRVRDNGVFAVHEHFPGVVNANAVLLGHKFHDEWPG
;
A
#
# COMPACT_ATOMS: atom_id res chain seq x y z
N MET A 1 -0.81 -15.02 -4.68
CA MET A 1 -0.01 -13.98 -4.00
C MET A 1 -0.68 -13.67 -2.68
N LYS A 2 0.06 -13.63 -1.57
CA LYS A 2 -0.46 -13.34 -0.23
C LYS A 2 -0.75 -11.84 -0.09
N ILE A 3 -1.80 -11.48 0.64
CA ILE A 3 -2.12 -10.10 1.00
C ILE A 3 -1.77 -9.94 2.47
N TYR A 4 -0.98 -8.92 2.80
CA TYR A 4 -0.64 -8.56 4.17
C TYR A 4 -1.23 -7.22 4.54
N VAL A 5 -1.73 -7.12 5.77
CA VAL A 5 -2.26 -5.87 6.32
C VAL A 5 -1.44 -5.49 7.54
N PRO A 6 -0.37 -4.68 7.37
CA PRO A 6 0.32 -4.12 8.52
C PRO A 6 -0.60 -3.15 9.27
N TYR A 7 -0.64 -3.25 10.59
CA TYR A 7 -1.58 -2.45 11.39
C TYR A 7 -1.01 -2.01 12.73
N PHE A 8 -1.42 -0.82 13.18
CA PHE A 8 -1.28 -0.31 14.54
C PHE A 8 -2.21 0.92 14.70
N PRO A 9 -3.04 1.00 15.75
CA PRO A 9 -3.32 -0.02 16.78
C PRO A 9 -4.33 -1.08 16.33
N GLY A 10 -4.89 -1.00 15.14
CA GLY A 10 -5.84 -1.97 14.61
C GLY A 10 -6.24 -1.67 13.17
N ILE A 11 -6.84 -2.65 12.51
CA ILE A 11 -7.34 -2.51 11.13
C ILE A 11 -8.69 -1.80 11.17
N ARG A 12 -8.85 -0.73 10.39
CA ARG A 12 -10.09 0.03 10.27
C ARG A 12 -11.21 -0.85 9.71
N GLU A 13 -12.44 -0.62 10.19
CA GLU A 13 -13.60 -1.40 9.76
C GLU A 13 -13.84 -1.30 8.25
N ALA A 14 -13.72 -0.11 7.67
CA ALA A 14 -13.87 0.08 6.22
C ALA A 14 -12.85 -0.75 5.42
N THR A 15 -11.61 -0.87 5.89
CA THR A 15 -10.58 -1.71 5.29
C THR A 15 -10.94 -3.19 5.40
N ARG A 16 -11.44 -3.64 6.57
CA ARG A 16 -11.92 -5.02 6.76
C ARG A 16 -13.05 -5.36 5.80
N VAL A 17 -14.03 -4.45 5.67
CA VAL A 17 -15.17 -4.62 4.77
C VAL A 17 -14.71 -4.73 3.31
N ALA A 18 -13.79 -3.87 2.89
CA ALA A 18 -13.26 -3.89 1.53
C ALA A 18 -12.46 -5.16 1.22
N LEU A 19 -11.93 -5.83 2.25
CA LEU A 19 -11.18 -7.08 2.11
C LEU A 19 -12.04 -8.35 2.27
N ILE A 20 -13.36 -8.23 2.41
CA ILE A 20 -14.24 -9.40 2.44
C ILE A 20 -14.08 -10.18 1.12
N GLY A 21 -13.81 -11.47 1.23
CA GLY A 21 -13.55 -12.35 0.07
C GLY A 21 -12.07 -12.43 -0.34
N TYR A 22 -11.20 -11.60 0.22
CA TYR A 22 -9.75 -11.67 0.04
C TYR A 22 -9.10 -12.18 1.32
N PRO A 23 -8.58 -13.42 1.35
CA PRO A 23 -7.84 -13.89 2.52
C PRO A 23 -6.59 -13.05 2.70
N TYR A 24 -6.48 -12.38 3.85
CA TYR A 24 -5.34 -11.57 4.20
C TYR A 24 -4.71 -12.01 5.53
N ILE A 25 -3.46 -11.63 5.72
CA ILE A 25 -2.66 -11.91 6.89
C ILE A 25 -2.45 -10.60 7.64
N PRO A 26 -3.04 -10.40 8.82
CA PRO A 26 -2.77 -9.24 9.64
C PRO A 26 -1.34 -9.33 10.20
N ALA A 27 -0.63 -8.21 10.21
CA ALA A 27 0.72 -8.11 10.74
C ALA A 27 0.83 -6.89 11.65
N GLU A 28 1.07 -7.10 12.94
CA GLU A 28 1.26 -5.98 13.86
C GLU A 28 2.54 -5.22 13.51
N ALA A 29 2.42 -3.90 13.38
CA ALA A 29 3.50 -3.00 12.99
C ALA A 29 3.66 -1.87 14.03
N ALA A 30 3.75 -2.25 15.32
CA ALA A 30 3.80 -1.32 16.44
C ALA A 30 5.16 -0.62 16.57
N GLY A 31 5.12 0.63 17.07
CA GLY A 31 6.31 1.41 17.35
C GLY A 31 6.91 2.12 16.14
N LEU A 32 7.98 2.88 16.38
CA LEU A 32 8.60 3.76 15.37
C LEU A 32 9.08 3.00 14.11
N TYR A 33 9.54 1.77 14.29
CA TYR A 33 10.12 0.95 13.23
C TYR A 33 9.25 -0.25 12.86
N GLY A 34 8.04 -0.38 13.42
CA GLY A 34 7.20 -1.57 13.19
C GLY A 34 6.88 -1.81 11.71
N TYR A 35 6.69 -0.75 10.96
CA TYR A 35 6.42 -0.83 9.51
C TYR A 35 7.67 -1.30 8.74
N GLN A 36 8.83 -0.76 9.06
CA GLN A 36 10.10 -1.21 8.47
C GLN A 36 10.41 -2.68 8.83
N GLU A 37 10.18 -3.10 10.08
CA GLU A 37 10.36 -4.47 10.52
C GLU A 37 9.45 -5.44 9.75
N PHE A 38 8.22 -5.02 9.48
CA PHE A 38 7.32 -5.77 8.60
C PHE A 38 7.94 -5.99 7.23
N PHE A 39 8.40 -4.92 6.56
CA PHE A 39 9.03 -5.03 5.24
C PHE A 39 10.32 -5.84 5.28
N ARG A 40 11.17 -5.66 6.29
CA ARG A 40 12.38 -6.47 6.47
C ARG A 40 12.06 -7.96 6.53
N GLY A 41 11.01 -8.34 7.26
CA GLY A 41 10.53 -9.71 7.30
C GLY A 41 10.04 -10.23 5.95
N ARG A 42 9.42 -9.38 5.11
CA ARG A 42 8.99 -9.75 3.76
C ARG A 42 10.15 -9.90 2.79
N TRP A 43 11.16 -9.03 2.88
CA TRP A 43 12.40 -9.16 2.11
C TRP A 43 13.15 -10.44 2.47
N ALA A 44 13.28 -10.76 3.76
CA ALA A 44 13.89 -12.02 4.20
C ALA A 44 13.14 -13.26 3.71
N ALA A 45 11.82 -13.19 3.57
CA ALA A 45 11.02 -14.30 3.04
C ALA A 45 11.17 -14.50 1.52
N GLY A 46 11.55 -13.46 0.76
CA GLY A 46 11.78 -13.54 -0.69
C GLY A 46 10.55 -13.83 -1.55
N GLU A 47 9.34 -13.77 -0.98
CA GLU A 47 8.10 -14.11 -1.66
C GLU A 47 7.36 -12.87 -2.17
N SER A 48 6.74 -12.98 -3.35
CA SER A 48 5.84 -11.93 -3.85
C SER A 48 4.63 -11.73 -2.94
N PHE A 49 4.26 -10.48 -2.68
CA PHE A 49 3.12 -10.14 -1.83
C PHE A 49 2.42 -8.86 -2.28
N ILE A 50 1.21 -8.67 -1.77
CA ILE A 50 0.49 -7.39 -1.78
C ILE A 50 0.44 -6.88 -0.35
N VAL A 51 0.69 -5.60 -0.16
CA VAL A 51 0.47 -4.88 1.09
C VAL A 51 -0.76 -4.00 0.94
N VAL A 52 -1.60 -3.98 1.97
CA VAL A 52 -2.72 -3.03 2.13
C VAL A 52 -2.62 -2.46 3.54
N GLU A 53 -2.39 -1.17 3.69
CA GLU A 53 -2.33 -0.54 5.01
C GLU A 53 -3.67 -0.62 5.74
N HIS A 54 -3.60 -0.59 7.07
CA HIS A 54 -4.73 -0.78 7.97
C HIS A 54 -5.87 0.23 7.81
N ASP A 55 -5.61 1.36 7.16
CA ASP A 55 -6.55 2.45 6.92
C ASP A 55 -6.74 2.76 5.42
N VAL A 56 -6.36 1.83 4.55
CA VAL A 56 -6.55 1.91 3.10
C VAL A 56 -7.70 1.03 2.67
N VAL A 57 -8.59 1.55 1.85
CA VAL A 57 -9.78 0.88 1.33
C VAL A 57 -9.60 0.61 -0.16
N PRO A 58 -9.18 -0.60 -0.57
CA PRO A 58 -9.12 -0.95 -1.98
C PRO A 58 -10.53 -1.03 -2.56
N TRP A 59 -10.70 -0.51 -3.76
CA TRP A 59 -11.96 -0.63 -4.51
C TRP A 59 -12.06 -2.01 -5.16
N PRO A 60 -13.29 -2.45 -5.49
CA PRO A 60 -13.47 -3.69 -6.25
C PRO A 60 -12.63 -3.69 -7.53
N GLY A 61 -11.84 -4.75 -7.72
CA GLY A 61 -10.91 -4.87 -8.85
C GLY A 61 -9.50 -4.31 -8.64
N SER A 62 -9.26 -3.52 -7.58
CA SER A 62 -7.93 -2.93 -7.31
C SER A 62 -6.87 -3.99 -7.02
N LEU A 63 -7.21 -5.00 -6.23
CA LEU A 63 -6.26 -6.06 -5.86
C LEU A 63 -5.98 -7.00 -7.03
N GLU A 64 -6.97 -7.22 -7.90
CA GLU A 64 -6.79 -7.92 -9.17
C GLU A 64 -5.85 -7.15 -10.09
N GLY A 65 -6.08 -5.85 -10.24
CA GLY A 65 -5.22 -4.98 -11.05
C GLY A 65 -3.76 -5.02 -10.59
N LEU A 66 -3.50 -4.99 -9.27
CA LEU A 66 -2.14 -5.17 -8.74
C LEU A 66 -1.59 -6.55 -9.07
N ARG A 67 -2.38 -7.61 -8.88
CA ARG A 67 -1.95 -8.99 -9.12
C ARG A 67 -1.55 -9.19 -10.58
N ASP A 68 -2.35 -8.66 -11.49
CA ASP A 68 -2.23 -8.88 -12.94
C ASP A 68 -1.21 -7.93 -13.60
N CYS A 69 -0.78 -6.87 -12.90
CA CYS A 69 0.24 -5.95 -13.37
C CYS A 69 1.56 -6.69 -13.65
N PRO A 70 2.19 -6.52 -14.82
CA PRO A 70 3.44 -7.21 -15.18
C PRO A 70 4.67 -6.64 -14.46
N GLU A 71 4.57 -5.47 -13.88
CA GLU A 71 5.72 -4.77 -13.31
C GLU A 71 6.28 -5.44 -12.05
N PRO A 72 7.60 -5.33 -11.80
CA PRO A 72 8.26 -5.90 -10.63
C PRO A 72 7.70 -5.39 -9.30
N TRP A 73 7.26 -4.14 -9.28
CA TRP A 73 6.44 -3.59 -8.22
C TRP A 73 5.49 -2.54 -8.79
N CYS A 74 4.36 -2.37 -8.16
CA CYS A 74 3.39 -1.34 -8.52
C CYS A 74 2.51 -0.98 -7.32
N ALA A 75 1.96 0.22 -7.33
CA ALA A 75 1.11 0.69 -6.26
C ALA A 75 -0.06 1.51 -6.81
N HIS A 76 -1.14 1.57 -6.04
CA HIS A 76 -2.20 2.53 -6.29
C HIS A 76 -1.83 3.90 -5.75
N ASN A 77 -2.07 4.93 -6.55
CA ASN A 77 -2.25 6.26 -6.02
C ASN A 77 -3.52 6.30 -5.19
N PHE A 78 -3.51 7.00 -4.08
CA PHE A 78 -4.70 7.18 -3.27
C PHE A 78 -4.86 8.63 -2.80
N HIS A 79 -6.11 8.98 -2.50
CA HIS A 79 -6.42 10.28 -1.95
C HIS A 79 -6.04 10.32 -0.47
N LEU A 80 -5.11 11.21 -0.15
CA LEU A 80 -4.79 11.54 1.23
C LEU A 80 -5.70 12.66 1.70
N HIS A 81 -6.31 12.49 2.87
CA HIS A 81 -7.02 13.56 3.55
C HIS A 81 -6.02 14.48 4.26
N LEU A 82 -5.46 15.45 3.52
CA LEU A 82 -4.62 16.49 4.08
C LEU A 82 -5.44 17.78 4.31
N HIS A 83 -5.60 18.19 5.56
CA HIS A 83 -6.21 19.47 5.92
C HIS A 83 -7.60 19.73 5.30
N ARG A 84 -8.49 18.76 5.32
CA ARG A 84 -9.87 18.82 4.77
C ARG A 84 -9.94 18.95 3.24
N ARG A 85 -8.87 18.67 2.51
CA ARG A 85 -8.86 18.59 1.06
C ARG A 85 -8.32 17.23 0.63
N TYR A 86 -9.00 16.61 -0.32
CA TYR A 86 -8.44 15.47 -1.02
C TYR A 86 -7.33 16.00 -1.93
N LYS A 87 -6.18 15.41 -1.82
CA LYS A 87 -5.13 15.59 -2.81
C LYS A 87 -4.80 14.20 -3.34
N LEU A 88 -5.05 13.98 -4.64
CA LEU A 88 -4.45 12.86 -5.32
C LEU A 88 -2.93 13.01 -5.12
N THR A 89 -2.28 11.93 -4.72
CA THR A 89 -0.82 11.95 -4.71
C THR A 89 -0.36 12.26 -6.12
N ASP A 90 0.46 13.30 -6.26
CA ASP A 90 1.01 13.72 -7.54
C ASP A 90 1.56 12.48 -8.26
N PRO A 91 1.21 12.21 -9.53
CA PRO A 91 1.79 11.11 -10.29
C PRO A 91 3.32 11.14 -10.36
N GLY A 92 3.93 12.31 -10.18
CA GLY A 92 5.37 12.47 -10.02
C GLY A 92 5.87 12.27 -8.58
N ALA A 93 4.96 12.21 -7.60
CA ALA A 93 5.31 11.89 -6.22
C ALA A 93 5.35 10.37 -6.04
N THR A 94 6.07 9.92 -5.02
CA THR A 94 6.17 8.52 -4.65
C THR A 94 4.78 7.93 -4.45
N PRO A 95 4.36 6.89 -5.19
CA PRO A 95 3.17 6.17 -4.82
C PRO A 95 3.43 5.53 -3.45
N PRO A 96 2.59 5.81 -2.48
CA PRO A 96 2.76 5.24 -1.16
C PRO A 96 2.55 3.73 -1.21
N LEU A 97 3.28 2.99 -0.38
CA LEU A 97 3.14 1.53 -0.26
C LEU A 97 1.84 1.09 0.41
N GLY A 98 0.93 2.02 0.67
CA GLY A 98 -0.33 1.75 1.33
C GLY A 98 -1.26 0.76 0.63
N CYS A 99 -1.15 0.62 -0.69
CA CYS A 99 -1.75 -0.49 -1.45
C CYS A 99 -0.84 -0.80 -2.63
N ALA A 100 0.04 -1.78 -2.47
CA ALA A 100 1.10 -2.06 -3.41
C ALA A 100 1.36 -3.56 -3.58
N LYS A 101 1.84 -3.91 -4.77
CA LYS A 101 2.40 -5.23 -5.06
C LYS A 101 3.92 -5.15 -5.11
N ILE A 102 4.57 -6.10 -4.46
CA ILE A 102 6.01 -6.33 -4.50
C ILE A 102 6.24 -7.76 -4.99
N THR A 103 7.09 -7.95 -5.99
CA THR A 103 7.41 -9.28 -6.51
C THR A 103 8.71 -9.82 -5.91
N ALA A 104 8.86 -11.15 -5.94
CA ALA A 104 10.10 -11.81 -5.56
C ALA A 104 11.30 -11.31 -6.38
N ALA A 105 11.09 -11.04 -7.69
CA ALA A 105 12.13 -10.50 -8.56
C ALA A 105 12.61 -9.11 -8.10
N PHE A 106 11.70 -8.25 -7.62
CA PHE A 106 12.09 -6.95 -7.07
C PHE A 106 12.88 -7.11 -5.76
N ILE A 107 12.43 -8.00 -4.87
CA ILE A 107 13.12 -8.31 -3.62
C ILE A 107 14.54 -8.83 -3.89
N GLU A 108 14.69 -9.74 -4.83
CA GLU A 108 15.99 -10.29 -5.23
C GLU A 108 16.93 -9.21 -5.82
N ALA A 109 16.38 -8.27 -6.57
CA ALA A 109 17.13 -7.16 -7.15
C ALA A 109 17.52 -6.07 -6.12
N THR A 110 16.88 -6.05 -4.95
CA THR A 110 17.09 -5.05 -3.90
C THR A 110 17.37 -5.69 -2.53
N PRO A 111 18.42 -6.54 -2.42
CA PRO A 111 18.72 -7.20 -1.16
C PRO A 111 19.07 -6.19 -0.07
N GLY A 112 18.62 -6.44 1.14
CA GLY A 112 18.94 -5.58 2.29
C GLY A 112 18.25 -4.21 2.30
N LEU A 113 17.27 -3.97 1.43
CA LEU A 113 16.61 -2.67 1.29
C LEU A 113 16.08 -2.09 2.62
N PHE A 114 15.70 -2.94 3.56
CA PHE A 114 15.15 -2.57 4.86
C PHE A 114 16.04 -2.96 6.05
N ASP A 115 17.32 -3.26 5.84
CA ASP A 115 18.24 -3.64 6.92
C ASP A 115 18.56 -2.43 7.82
N GLU A 116 18.77 -1.26 7.21
CA GLU A 116 19.02 -0.04 7.97
C GLU A 116 17.70 0.55 8.53
N PRO A 117 17.68 1.02 9.79
CA PRO A 117 16.51 1.61 10.38
C PRO A 117 15.97 2.80 9.58
N CYS A 118 14.65 2.85 9.40
CA CYS A 118 13.95 4.03 8.86
C CYS A 118 12.55 4.14 9.48
N GLY A 119 12.08 5.38 9.63
CA GLY A 119 10.68 5.61 9.98
C GLY A 119 9.74 5.13 8.86
N TRP A 120 8.49 4.90 9.20
CA TRP A 120 7.47 4.41 8.25
C TRP A 120 7.37 5.29 6.98
N GLU A 121 7.48 6.59 7.13
CA GLU A 121 7.42 7.59 6.06
C GLU A 121 8.55 7.48 5.03
N TYR A 122 9.65 6.82 5.38
CA TYR A 122 10.79 6.60 4.48
C TYR A 122 10.77 5.25 3.78
N CYS A 123 9.88 4.34 4.16
CA CYS A 123 9.77 3.03 3.51
C CYS A 123 9.39 3.18 2.03
N ASP A 124 8.44 4.06 1.72
CA ASP A 124 8.00 4.36 0.37
C ASP A 124 9.14 4.91 -0.48
N GLN A 125 9.91 5.85 0.09
CA GLN A 125 11.05 6.44 -0.59
C GLN A 125 12.14 5.41 -0.90
N ARG A 126 12.42 4.48 0.00
CA ARG A 126 13.41 3.42 -0.25
C ARG A 126 13.04 2.54 -1.43
N VAL A 127 11.78 2.12 -1.51
CA VAL A 127 11.31 1.31 -2.64
C VAL A 127 11.44 2.10 -3.95
N ARG A 128 11.03 3.35 -3.95
CA ARG A 128 11.14 4.22 -5.12
C ARG A 128 12.58 4.42 -5.59
N ASP A 129 13.48 4.73 -4.66
CA ASP A 129 14.85 5.13 -5.01
C ASP A 129 15.70 3.93 -5.48
N ASN A 130 15.23 2.70 -5.24
CA ASN A 130 15.93 1.46 -5.58
C ASN A 130 15.24 0.63 -6.66
N GLY A 131 14.11 1.07 -7.18
CA GLY A 131 13.36 0.36 -8.21
C GLY A 131 13.23 1.13 -9.52
N VAL A 132 13.17 0.41 -10.64
CA VAL A 132 12.67 0.97 -11.89
C VAL A 132 11.19 1.27 -11.69
N PHE A 133 10.89 2.53 -11.75
CA PHE A 133 9.59 3.07 -11.38
C PHE A 133 8.57 2.87 -12.51
N ALA A 134 7.56 2.09 -12.28
CA ALA A 134 6.34 2.13 -13.06
C ALA A 134 5.18 2.45 -12.11
N VAL A 135 4.73 3.69 -12.14
CA VAL A 135 3.46 4.04 -11.54
C VAL A 135 2.38 3.55 -12.49
N HIS A 136 1.70 2.50 -12.10
CA HIS A 136 0.48 2.13 -12.77
C HIS A 136 -0.68 2.78 -12.04
N GLU A 137 -1.40 3.62 -12.75
CA GLU A 137 -2.73 3.98 -12.34
C GLU A 137 -3.63 2.77 -12.53
N HIS A 138 -3.62 1.87 -11.54
CA HIS A 138 -4.57 0.78 -11.50
C HIS A 138 -5.94 1.37 -11.16
N PHE A 139 -6.79 1.42 -12.13
CA PHE A 139 -8.18 1.74 -11.89
C PHE A 139 -8.92 0.47 -11.41
N PRO A 140 -9.81 0.53 -10.42
CA PRO A 140 -10.41 1.73 -9.84
C PRO A 140 -9.68 2.44 -8.69
N GLY A 141 -8.57 1.96 -8.17
CA GLY A 141 -7.81 2.65 -7.14
C GLY A 141 -8.18 2.32 -5.70
N VAL A 142 -7.83 3.19 -4.78
CA VAL A 142 -8.02 3.03 -3.35
C VAL A 142 -8.31 4.37 -2.66
N VAL A 143 -8.88 4.33 -1.46
CA VAL A 143 -9.07 5.51 -0.62
C VAL A 143 -8.61 5.25 0.81
N ASN A 144 -8.22 6.30 1.52
CA ASN A 144 -7.89 6.20 2.94
C ASN A 144 -9.18 6.05 3.77
N ALA A 145 -9.23 5.09 4.69
CA ALA A 145 -10.40 4.80 5.51
C ALA A 145 -10.81 5.96 6.42
N ASN A 146 -9.87 6.83 6.81
CA ASN A 146 -10.20 8.01 7.60
C ASN A 146 -11.09 8.98 6.81
N ALA A 147 -10.96 9.00 5.49
CA ALA A 147 -11.81 9.79 4.63
C ALA A 147 -13.26 9.27 4.63
N VAL A 148 -13.46 7.95 4.66
CA VAL A 148 -14.79 7.32 4.79
C VAL A 148 -15.48 7.74 6.09
N LEU A 149 -14.74 7.77 7.20
CA LEU A 149 -15.28 8.16 8.52
C LEU A 149 -15.76 9.63 8.58
N LEU A 150 -15.25 10.48 7.70
CA LEU A 150 -15.64 11.89 7.61
C LEU A 150 -16.89 12.12 6.75
N GLY A 151 -17.56 11.05 6.29
CA GLY A 151 -18.82 11.13 5.56
C GLY A 151 -18.68 11.67 4.13
N HIS A 152 -17.49 11.64 3.57
CA HIS A 152 -17.29 12.06 2.20
C HIS A 152 -17.91 11.06 1.21
N LYS A 153 -18.70 11.56 0.28
CA LYS A 153 -19.30 10.78 -0.80
C LYS A 153 -18.29 10.65 -1.93
N PHE A 154 -17.57 9.54 -1.95
CA PHE A 154 -16.50 9.31 -2.93
C PHE A 154 -16.94 9.17 -4.38
N HIS A 155 -18.23 8.83 -4.61
CA HIS A 155 -18.74 8.58 -5.94
C HIS A 155 -18.82 9.83 -6.82
N ASP A 156 -18.92 11.02 -6.24
CA ASP A 156 -19.13 12.26 -6.96
C ASP A 156 -17.83 13.03 -7.25
N GLU A 157 -16.71 12.61 -6.62
CA GLU A 157 -15.43 13.33 -6.67
C GLU A 157 -14.30 12.52 -7.34
N TRP A 158 -14.60 11.31 -7.78
CA TRP A 158 -13.62 10.47 -8.45
C TRP A 158 -13.55 10.85 -9.91
N PRO A 159 -12.40 11.30 -10.46
CA PRO A 159 -12.27 11.50 -11.89
C PRO A 159 -12.43 10.14 -12.58
N GLY A 160 -13.55 10.01 -13.31
CA GLY A 160 -13.79 8.88 -14.18
C GLY A 160 -12.77 8.80 -15.32
#